data_58bba8ff64cfc0e06d6334fca7cc1d41
#
_entry.id   58bba8ff64cfc0e06d6334fca7cc1d41
#
_cell.length_a   1.000
_cell.length_b   1.000
_cell.length_c   1.000
_cell.angle_alpha   90.00
_cell.angle_beta   90.00
_cell.angle_gamma   90.00
#
_symmetry.space_group_name_H-M   'P 1'
#
loop_
_entity.id
_entity.type
_entity.pdbx_description
1 polymer ?
#
loop_
_entity_poly.entity_id
_entity_poly.type
_entity_poly.pdbx_seq_one_letter_code
_entity_poly.pdbx_strand_id
1 'polypeptide(L)'
;MIEKIGRPAMLEQLAEEASELAQACLKLARKERGENPTPNSKAECERELIEEFTDVIQCARELKLKPDEEQIEEKAQRFLTRWIEKTQSDIEKKKHK
;
A
#
# COMPACT_ATOMS: atom_id res chain seq x y z
N MET A 1 -2.97 -14.31 20.07
CA MET A 1 -1.93 -15.03 19.26
C MET A 1 -0.51 -14.66 19.65
N ILE A 2 -0.24 -13.38 19.86
CA ILE A 2 1.11 -12.92 20.23
C ILE A 2 1.62 -13.52 21.54
N GLU A 3 0.72 -13.78 22.49
CA GLU A 3 1.10 -14.44 23.76
C GLU A 3 1.64 -15.84 23.55
N LYS A 4 1.24 -16.48 22.45
CA LYS A 4 1.65 -17.86 22.14
C LYS A 4 2.96 -17.91 21.33
N ILE A 5 3.10 -17.03 20.36
CA ILE A 5 4.25 -17.09 19.44
C ILE A 5 5.34 -16.07 19.77
N GLY A 6 5.02 -15.04 20.53
CA GLY A 6 5.97 -13.99 20.90
C GLY A 6 6.03 -12.84 19.90
N ARG A 7 6.56 -11.72 20.35
CA ARG A 7 6.64 -10.50 19.54
C ARG A 7 7.51 -10.64 18.29
N PRO A 8 8.73 -11.24 18.37
CA PRO A 8 9.53 -11.37 17.14
C PRO A 8 8.83 -12.17 16.04
N ALA A 9 8.19 -13.29 16.39
CA ALA A 9 7.45 -14.07 15.40
C ALA A 9 6.25 -13.31 14.84
N MET A 10 5.59 -12.49 15.66
CA MET A 10 4.48 -11.67 15.18
C MET A 10 4.96 -10.56 14.23
N LEU A 11 6.14 -9.99 14.48
CA LEU A 11 6.76 -9.03 13.57
C LEU A 11 7.10 -9.67 12.21
N GLU A 12 7.62 -10.90 12.25
CA GLU A 12 7.88 -11.65 11.02
C GLU A 12 6.59 -11.96 10.26
N GLN A 13 5.52 -12.29 10.99
CA GLN A 13 4.21 -12.52 10.38
C GLN A 13 3.69 -11.25 9.71
N LEU A 14 3.84 -10.09 10.36
CA LEU A 14 3.46 -8.82 9.77
C LEU A 14 4.24 -8.57 8.47
N ALA A 15 5.52 -8.87 8.46
CA ALA A 15 6.35 -8.71 7.26
C ALA A 15 5.85 -9.60 6.11
N GLU A 16 5.48 -10.84 6.41
CA GLU A 16 4.90 -11.75 5.42
C GLU A 16 3.60 -11.20 4.85
N GLU A 17 2.70 -10.77 5.72
CA GLU A 17 1.41 -10.24 5.28
C GLU A 17 1.57 -8.94 4.49
N ALA A 18 2.54 -8.10 4.86
CA ALA A 18 2.84 -6.88 4.11
C ALA A 18 3.37 -7.20 2.71
N SER A 19 4.14 -8.27 2.56
CA SER A 19 4.61 -8.74 1.26
C SER A 19 3.45 -9.19 0.38
N GLU A 20 2.51 -9.94 0.94
CA GLU A 20 1.32 -10.39 0.22
C GLU A 20 0.41 -9.23 -0.17
N LEU A 21 0.29 -8.23 0.71
CA LEU A 21 -0.42 -6.99 0.40
C LEU A 21 0.21 -6.26 -0.79
N ALA A 22 1.53 -6.17 -0.80
CA ALA A 22 2.25 -5.54 -1.91
C ALA A 22 1.95 -6.23 -3.24
N GLN A 23 1.95 -7.56 -3.26
CA GLN A 23 1.63 -8.35 -4.44
C GLN A 23 0.19 -8.10 -4.91
N ALA A 24 -0.76 -8.07 -3.97
CA ALA A 24 -2.17 -7.81 -4.30
C ALA A 24 -2.37 -6.41 -4.89
N CYS A 25 -1.66 -5.42 -4.35
CA CYS A 25 -1.69 -4.04 -4.87
C CYS A 25 -1.19 -3.98 -6.32
N LEU A 26 -0.05 -4.60 -6.58
CA LEU A 26 0.55 -4.61 -7.91
C LEU A 26 -0.32 -5.34 -8.93
N LYS A 27 -0.91 -6.44 -8.51
CA LYS A 27 -1.81 -7.23 -9.35
C LYS A 27 -3.04 -6.41 -9.76
N LEU A 28 -3.67 -5.74 -8.80
CA LEU A 28 -4.82 -4.89 -9.08
C LEU A 28 -4.45 -3.71 -9.97
N ALA A 29 -3.30 -3.08 -9.71
CA ALA A 29 -2.83 -1.96 -10.53
C ALA A 29 -2.65 -2.37 -11.99
N ARG A 30 -2.03 -3.54 -12.24
CA ARG A 30 -1.87 -4.07 -13.61
C ARG A 30 -3.21 -4.36 -14.25
N LYS A 31 -4.14 -4.91 -13.47
CA LYS A 31 -5.49 -5.21 -13.96
C LYS A 31 -6.22 -3.94 -14.38
N GLU A 32 -6.15 -2.90 -13.57
CA GLU A 32 -6.78 -1.61 -13.87
C GLU A 32 -6.17 -0.91 -15.08
N ARG A 33 -4.86 -1.07 -15.32
CA ARG A 33 -4.20 -0.50 -16.49
C ARG A 33 -4.36 -1.34 -17.75
N GLY A 34 -4.94 -2.52 -17.64
CA GLY A 34 -5.08 -3.43 -18.77
C GLY A 34 -3.78 -4.11 -19.19
N GLU A 35 -2.76 -4.06 -18.31
CA GLU A 35 -1.48 -4.73 -18.54
C GLU A 35 -1.54 -6.16 -18.00
N ASN A 36 -0.78 -7.08 -18.62
CA ASN A 36 -0.67 -8.45 -18.15
C ASN A 36 -2.03 -9.10 -17.81
N PRO A 37 -2.72 -9.67 -18.80
CA PRO A 37 -3.98 -10.36 -18.55
C PRO A 37 -3.82 -11.40 -17.45
N THR A 38 -4.67 -11.31 -16.43
CA THR A 38 -4.74 -12.27 -15.34
C THR A 38 -6.10 -12.94 -15.39
N PRO A 39 -6.21 -14.24 -15.06
CA PRO A 39 -7.50 -14.92 -15.09
C PRO A 39 -8.51 -14.35 -14.07
N ASN A 40 -8.02 -13.64 -13.07
CA ASN A 40 -8.90 -13.06 -12.05
C ASN A 40 -9.57 -11.80 -12.58
N SER A 41 -10.85 -11.62 -12.22
CA SER A 41 -11.58 -10.38 -12.54
C SER A 41 -11.07 -9.23 -11.65
N LYS A 42 -11.41 -7.99 -12.02
CA LYS A 42 -11.10 -6.82 -11.22
C LYS A 42 -11.71 -6.94 -9.81
N ALA A 43 -12.96 -7.41 -9.74
CA ALA A 43 -13.66 -7.60 -8.47
C ALA A 43 -12.95 -8.61 -7.56
N GLU A 44 -12.43 -9.70 -8.15
CA GLU A 44 -11.65 -10.68 -7.39
C GLU A 44 -10.34 -10.09 -6.89
N CYS A 45 -9.65 -9.31 -7.72
CA CYS A 45 -8.42 -8.62 -7.31
C CYS A 45 -8.67 -7.62 -6.19
N GLU A 46 -9.80 -6.92 -6.21
CA GLU A 46 -10.19 -6.00 -5.14
C GLU A 46 -10.47 -6.73 -3.84
N ARG A 47 -11.14 -7.89 -3.91
CA ARG A 47 -11.38 -8.71 -2.72
C ARG A 47 -10.08 -9.24 -2.12
N GLU A 48 -9.14 -9.68 -2.97
CA GLU A 48 -7.81 -10.10 -2.51
C GLU A 48 -7.08 -8.97 -1.80
N LEU A 49 -7.14 -7.76 -2.37
CA LEU A 49 -6.51 -6.59 -1.75
C LEU A 49 -7.07 -6.34 -0.35
N ILE A 50 -8.39 -6.36 -0.21
CA ILE A 50 -9.04 -6.13 1.09
C ILE A 50 -8.65 -7.23 2.08
N GLU A 51 -8.60 -8.49 1.63
CA GLU A 51 -8.22 -9.63 2.46
C GLU A 51 -6.79 -9.45 2.97
N GLU A 52 -5.84 -9.16 2.08
CA GLU A 52 -4.44 -8.98 2.47
C GLU A 52 -4.24 -7.76 3.36
N PHE A 53 -4.95 -6.68 3.09
CA PHE A 53 -4.93 -5.50 3.94
C PHE A 53 -5.47 -5.84 5.34
N THR A 54 -6.55 -6.61 5.41
CA THR A 54 -7.14 -7.04 6.68
C THR A 54 -6.16 -7.88 7.49
N ASP A 55 -5.42 -8.77 6.83
CA ASP A 55 -4.41 -9.59 7.49
C ASP A 55 -3.28 -8.73 8.10
N VAL A 56 -2.85 -7.69 7.38
CA VAL A 56 -1.85 -6.74 7.89
C VAL A 56 -2.38 -6.01 9.13
N ILE A 57 -3.63 -5.52 9.07
CA ILE A 57 -4.24 -4.81 10.19
C ILE A 57 -4.38 -5.72 11.40
N GLN A 58 -4.76 -6.97 11.20
CA GLN A 58 -4.90 -7.94 12.28
C GLN A 58 -3.54 -8.16 12.99
N CYS A 59 -2.47 -8.33 12.23
CA CYS A 59 -1.12 -8.47 12.81
C CYS A 59 -0.70 -7.20 13.55
N ALA A 60 -0.98 -6.03 12.98
CA ALA A 60 -0.68 -4.75 13.60
C ALA A 60 -1.41 -4.59 14.95
N ARG A 61 -2.66 -5.03 15.02
CA ARG A 61 -3.43 -5.00 16.28
C ARG A 61 -2.82 -5.91 17.34
N GLU A 62 -2.40 -7.11 16.95
CA GLU A 62 -1.71 -8.02 17.87
C GLU A 62 -0.46 -7.37 18.45
N LEU A 63 0.26 -6.61 17.63
CA LEU A 63 1.48 -5.90 18.03
C LEU A 63 1.18 -4.57 18.74
N LYS A 64 -0.08 -4.18 18.83
CA LYS A 64 -0.52 -2.88 19.39
C LYS A 64 0.09 -1.69 18.66
N LEU A 65 0.33 -1.85 17.37
CA LEU A 65 0.80 -0.76 16.51
C LEU A 65 -0.38 0.12 16.12
N LYS A 66 -0.17 1.41 16.19
CA LYS A 66 -1.17 2.41 15.76
C LYS A 66 -0.49 3.39 14.83
N PRO A 67 -1.17 3.83 13.78
CA PRO A 67 -0.58 4.84 12.90
C PRO A 67 -0.48 6.17 13.64
N ASP A 68 0.54 6.95 13.26
CA ASP A 68 0.69 8.32 13.72
C ASP A 68 -0.09 9.21 12.73
N GLU A 69 -1.27 9.67 13.15
CA GLU A 69 -2.17 10.45 12.30
C GLU A 69 -1.56 11.76 11.83
N GLU A 70 -0.78 12.42 12.69
CA GLU A 70 -0.09 13.65 12.33
C GLU A 70 0.93 13.40 11.22
N GLN A 71 1.71 12.32 11.32
CA GLN A 71 2.65 11.94 10.26
C GLN A 71 1.95 11.57 8.97
N ILE A 72 0.79 10.93 9.04
CA ILE A 72 0.01 10.59 7.85
C ILE A 72 -0.33 11.88 7.10
N GLU A 73 -0.83 12.89 7.79
CA GLU A 73 -1.17 14.18 7.18
C GLU A 73 0.04 14.89 6.60
N GLU A 74 1.14 14.93 7.34
CA GLU A 74 2.39 15.55 6.87
C GLU A 74 2.91 14.88 5.60
N LYS A 75 2.89 13.54 5.57
CA LYS A 75 3.34 12.78 4.41
C LYS A 75 2.41 12.98 3.21
N ALA A 76 1.11 13.06 3.43
CA ALA A 76 0.15 13.34 2.38
C ALA A 76 0.39 14.72 1.77
N GLN A 77 0.66 15.73 2.61
CA GLN A 77 0.96 17.07 2.15
C GLN A 77 2.26 17.13 1.36
N ARG A 78 3.31 16.48 1.83
CA ARG A 78 4.59 16.42 1.10
C ARG A 78 4.45 15.74 -0.25
N PHE A 79 3.68 14.67 -0.30
CA PHE A 79 3.41 13.96 -1.55
C PHE A 79 2.69 14.87 -2.54
N LEU A 80 1.67 15.58 -2.10
CA LEU A 80 0.91 16.51 -2.92
C LEU A 80 1.80 17.67 -3.42
N THR A 81 2.60 18.23 -2.54
CA THR A 81 3.53 19.32 -2.88
C THR A 81 4.51 18.87 -3.95
N ARG A 82 5.11 17.70 -3.81
CA ARG A 82 6.05 17.14 -4.80
C ARG A 82 5.36 16.92 -6.14
N TRP A 83 4.14 16.44 -6.13
CA TRP A 83 3.38 16.21 -7.35
C TRP A 83 3.09 17.53 -8.07
N ILE A 84 2.68 18.56 -7.33
CA ILE A 84 2.41 19.90 -7.89
C ILE A 84 3.70 20.49 -8.49
N GLU A 85 4.82 20.43 -7.78
CA GLU A 85 6.12 20.94 -8.24
C GLU A 85 6.56 20.23 -9.52
N LYS A 86 6.41 18.92 -9.57
CA LYS A 86 6.75 18.13 -10.76
C LYS A 86 5.87 18.54 -11.94
N THR A 87 4.59 18.71 -11.73
CA THR A 87 3.64 19.10 -12.77
C THR A 87 4.00 20.48 -13.32
N GLN A 88 4.31 21.43 -12.45
CA GLN A 88 4.74 22.77 -12.86
C GLN A 88 6.04 22.75 -13.66
N SER A 89 7.01 21.97 -13.20
CA SER A 89 8.28 21.79 -13.90
C SER A 89 8.08 21.22 -15.31
N ASP A 90 7.21 20.22 -15.45
CA ASP A 90 6.89 19.62 -16.74
C ASP A 90 6.21 20.61 -17.68
N ILE A 91 5.34 21.47 -17.16
CA ILE A 91 4.67 22.53 -17.94
C ILE A 91 5.71 23.56 -18.43
N GLU A 92 6.62 23.99 -17.56
CA GLU A 92 7.67 24.93 -17.93
C GLU A 92 8.61 24.39 -19.01
N LYS A 93 8.98 23.11 -18.91
CA LYS A 93 9.78 22.44 -19.93
C LYS A 93 9.09 22.43 -21.29
N LYS A 94 7.80 22.22 -21.31
CA LYS A 94 7.00 22.26 -22.56
C LYS A 94 6.92 23.66 -23.15
N LYS A 95 6.90 24.70 -22.33
CA LYS A 95 6.86 26.10 -22.79
C LYS A 95 8.16 26.53 -23.47
N HIS A 96 9.28 25.92 -23.10
CA HIS A 96 10.59 26.28 -23.63
C HIS A 96 11.03 25.45 -24.83
N LYS A 97 10.16 24.61 -25.33
CA LYS A 97 10.35 23.88 -26.59
C LYS A 97 9.61 24.59 -27.73
#